data_de0377b16f8b1d5335522e6e854c2f6d
#
_entry.id   de0377b16f8b1d5335522e6e854c2f6d
#
_cell.length_a   1.000
_cell.length_b   1.000
_cell.length_c   1.000
_cell.angle_alpha   90.00
_cell.angle_beta   90.00
_cell.angle_gamma   90.00
#
_symmetry.space_group_name_H-M   'P 1'
#
loop_
_entity.id
_entity.type
_entity.pdbx_description
1 polymer ?
#
loop_
_entity_poly.entity_id
_entity_poly.type
_entity_poly.pdbx_seq_one_letter_code
_entity_poly.pdbx_strand_id
1 'polypeptide(L)'
;MSSQEKKSGRVAIVTGGSRGIGRETVRRLAADGFAVVVGYAGNRELAENAVREITANGGRAVAVQADIAEEEQVAALFAEAEAAFGGVDVVVNAAGRMHLAPVAELELAELDAVLRTNVRGTFVVARQAARTLRDGGALVTFSTSVVGLAFPTYGAYSASKGAVEALTLVLARELRGRNITVNTVAPGPTATDLFLDGKDEETVARLAAQPPLERLGTPEDIAEVVAFLASPAGHWVNGQVVRANGGIV
;
A
#
# COMPACT_ATOMS: atom_id res chain seq x y z
N MET A 1 23.65 -34.87 -13.06
CA MET A 1 22.26 -34.43 -13.01
C MET A 1 22.24 -33.13 -12.23
N SER A 2 22.24 -31.98 -12.93
CA SER A 2 22.30 -30.68 -12.30
C SER A 2 20.92 -30.37 -11.69
N SER A 3 20.87 -30.21 -10.38
CA SER A 3 19.75 -29.60 -9.69
C SER A 3 19.56 -28.19 -10.26
N GLN A 4 18.49 -28.00 -11.03
CA GLN A 4 17.99 -26.66 -11.31
C GLN A 4 17.64 -26.03 -9.96
N GLU A 5 18.55 -25.16 -9.46
CA GLU A 5 18.17 -24.16 -8.48
C GLU A 5 17.01 -23.36 -9.10
N LYS A 6 15.78 -23.64 -8.64
CA LYS A 6 14.66 -22.74 -8.84
C LYS A 6 15.15 -21.37 -8.32
N LYS A 7 15.46 -20.44 -9.23
CA LYS A 7 15.56 -19.03 -8.87
C LYS A 7 14.21 -18.67 -8.24
N SER A 8 14.13 -18.70 -6.93
CA SER A 8 12.98 -18.15 -6.22
C SER A 8 13.08 -16.64 -6.44
N GLY A 9 12.27 -16.14 -7.38
CA GLY A 9 12.14 -14.71 -7.57
C GLY A 9 11.71 -14.05 -6.26
N ARG A 10 11.99 -12.76 -6.07
CA ARG A 10 11.51 -11.99 -4.92
C ARG A 10 10.00 -12.10 -4.79
N VAL A 11 9.51 -12.05 -3.57
CA VAL A 11 8.08 -12.21 -3.24
C VAL A 11 7.56 -10.91 -2.65
N ALA A 12 6.42 -10.44 -3.15
CA ALA A 12 5.75 -9.26 -2.65
C ALA A 12 4.35 -9.59 -2.14
N ILE A 13 3.98 -9.07 -0.98
CA ILE A 13 2.59 -9.02 -0.49
C ILE A 13 2.08 -7.60 -0.72
N VAL A 14 0.90 -7.46 -1.35
CA VAL A 14 0.22 -6.17 -1.50
C VAL A 14 -1.17 -6.27 -0.89
N THR A 15 -1.40 -5.64 0.25
CA THR A 15 -2.74 -5.53 0.83
C THR A 15 -3.55 -4.47 0.09
N GLY A 16 -4.87 -4.64 -0.02
CA GLY A 16 -5.68 -3.77 -0.87
C GLY A 16 -5.35 -3.90 -2.36
N GLY A 17 -4.77 -5.04 -2.78
CA GLY A 17 -4.26 -5.30 -4.11
C GLY A 17 -5.33 -5.54 -5.20
N SER A 18 -6.62 -5.51 -4.85
CA SER A 18 -7.71 -5.82 -5.79
C SER A 18 -8.15 -4.63 -6.65
N ARG A 19 -7.85 -3.39 -6.27
CA ARG A 19 -8.27 -2.17 -7.00
C ARG A 19 -7.31 -1.00 -6.80
N GLY A 20 -7.48 0.04 -7.61
CA GLY A 20 -6.78 1.33 -7.49
C GLY A 20 -5.26 1.19 -7.47
N ILE A 21 -4.60 1.96 -6.62
CA ILE A 21 -3.13 1.97 -6.48
C ILE A 21 -2.60 0.57 -6.15
N GLY A 22 -3.29 -0.17 -5.26
CA GLY A 22 -2.86 -1.52 -4.87
C GLY A 22 -2.83 -2.48 -6.05
N ARG A 23 -3.87 -2.47 -6.91
CA ARG A 23 -3.92 -3.31 -8.13
C ARG A 23 -2.80 -2.96 -9.11
N GLU A 24 -2.57 -1.68 -9.33
CA GLU A 24 -1.51 -1.26 -10.24
C GLU A 24 -0.12 -1.59 -9.68
N THR A 25 0.06 -1.47 -8.36
CA THR A 25 1.28 -1.94 -7.67
C THR A 25 1.49 -3.44 -7.84
N VAL A 26 0.44 -4.26 -7.71
CA VAL A 26 0.49 -5.71 -7.96
C VAL A 26 0.96 -6.00 -9.38
N ARG A 27 0.37 -5.33 -10.36
CA ARG A 27 0.70 -5.48 -11.78
C ARG A 27 2.16 -5.08 -12.06
N ARG A 28 2.59 -3.94 -11.52
CA ARG A 28 3.94 -3.42 -11.71
C ARG A 28 5.01 -4.32 -11.07
N LEU A 29 4.82 -4.77 -9.85
CA LEU A 29 5.77 -5.67 -9.19
C LEU A 29 5.84 -7.04 -9.89
N ALA A 30 4.71 -7.55 -10.39
CA ALA A 30 4.70 -8.78 -11.18
C ALA A 30 5.50 -8.62 -12.49
N ALA A 31 5.37 -7.48 -13.18
CA ALA A 31 6.16 -7.15 -14.36
C ALA A 31 7.67 -7.05 -14.07
N ASP A 32 8.05 -6.62 -12.87
CA ASP A 32 9.43 -6.60 -12.37
C ASP A 32 9.94 -8.00 -11.94
N GLY A 33 9.13 -9.05 -12.12
CA GLY A 33 9.51 -10.45 -11.85
C GLY A 33 9.23 -10.94 -10.43
N PHE A 34 8.54 -10.16 -9.60
CA PHE A 34 8.10 -10.65 -8.29
C PHE A 34 7.01 -11.72 -8.43
N ALA A 35 7.02 -12.69 -7.52
CA ALA A 35 5.81 -13.45 -7.21
C ALA A 35 4.96 -12.60 -6.27
N VAL A 36 3.66 -12.44 -6.56
CA VAL A 36 2.83 -11.48 -5.85
C VAL A 36 1.66 -12.15 -5.13
N VAL A 37 1.49 -11.81 -3.85
CA VAL A 37 0.29 -12.14 -3.09
C VAL A 37 -0.63 -10.93 -3.09
N VAL A 38 -1.80 -11.09 -3.71
CA VAL A 38 -2.85 -10.08 -3.80
C VAL A 38 -3.74 -10.19 -2.57
N GLY A 39 -3.45 -9.41 -1.54
CA GLY A 39 -4.26 -9.32 -0.32
C GLY A 39 -5.52 -8.47 -0.56
N TYR A 40 -6.69 -8.99 -0.21
CA TYR A 40 -7.97 -8.27 -0.36
C TYR A 40 -8.91 -8.57 0.81
N ALA A 41 -9.83 -7.65 1.14
CA ALA A 41 -10.82 -7.88 2.20
C ALA A 41 -12.19 -8.31 1.65
N GLY A 42 -12.75 -7.61 0.68
CA GLY A 42 -14.14 -7.79 0.27
C GLY A 42 -14.36 -8.38 -1.11
N ASN A 43 -13.68 -7.88 -2.14
CA ASN A 43 -13.99 -8.27 -3.52
C ASN A 43 -13.04 -9.34 -4.05
N ARG A 44 -13.47 -10.60 -3.93
CA ARG A 44 -12.75 -11.78 -4.41
C ARG A 44 -12.55 -11.76 -5.92
N GLU A 45 -13.60 -11.41 -6.67
CA GLU A 45 -13.57 -11.44 -8.12
C GLU A 45 -12.51 -10.49 -8.70
N LEU A 46 -12.41 -9.26 -8.17
CA LEU A 46 -11.38 -8.31 -8.58
C LEU A 46 -9.96 -8.80 -8.26
N ALA A 47 -9.77 -9.45 -7.11
CA ALA A 47 -8.47 -10.00 -6.75
C ALA A 47 -8.08 -11.18 -7.65
N GLU A 48 -9.03 -12.09 -7.94
CA GLU A 48 -8.82 -13.22 -8.86
C GLU A 48 -8.59 -12.74 -10.30
N ASN A 49 -9.24 -11.64 -10.73
CA ASN A 49 -8.98 -11.00 -12.02
C ASN A 49 -7.52 -10.52 -12.11
N ALA A 50 -7.02 -9.84 -11.08
CA ALA A 50 -5.61 -9.41 -11.05
C ALA A 50 -4.65 -10.61 -11.15
N VAL A 51 -4.93 -11.70 -10.45
CA VAL A 51 -4.15 -12.94 -10.54
C VAL A 51 -4.18 -13.52 -11.95
N ARG A 52 -5.36 -13.58 -12.58
CA ARG A 52 -5.49 -14.10 -13.97
C ARG A 52 -4.69 -13.26 -14.97
N GLU A 53 -4.74 -11.94 -14.87
CA GLU A 53 -3.95 -11.04 -15.73
C GLU A 53 -2.44 -11.29 -15.58
N ILE A 54 -1.94 -11.41 -14.36
CA ILE A 54 -0.52 -11.65 -14.09
C ILE A 54 -0.11 -13.02 -14.65
N THR A 55 -0.89 -14.05 -14.39
CA THR A 55 -0.55 -15.41 -14.83
C THR A 55 -0.64 -15.58 -16.34
N ALA A 56 -1.59 -14.92 -17.00
CA ALA A 56 -1.68 -14.88 -18.46
C ALA A 56 -0.43 -14.23 -19.10
N ASN A 57 0.23 -13.31 -18.40
CA ASN A 57 1.48 -12.69 -18.83
C ASN A 57 2.75 -13.44 -18.34
N GLY A 58 2.60 -14.67 -17.84
CA GLY A 58 3.73 -15.51 -17.41
C GLY A 58 4.27 -15.19 -16.01
N GLY A 59 3.63 -14.26 -15.26
CA GLY A 59 3.95 -13.97 -13.88
C GLY A 59 3.38 -15.00 -12.89
N ARG A 60 3.69 -14.82 -11.61
CA ARG A 60 3.22 -15.69 -10.53
C ARG A 60 2.45 -14.86 -9.52
N ALA A 61 1.19 -15.24 -9.26
CA ALA A 61 0.38 -14.55 -8.25
C ALA A 61 -0.63 -15.50 -7.61
N VAL A 62 -1.02 -15.18 -6.38
CA VAL A 62 -2.15 -15.80 -5.65
C VAL A 62 -2.98 -14.72 -4.99
N ALA A 63 -4.29 -14.94 -4.84
CA ALA A 63 -5.18 -14.04 -4.13
C ALA A 63 -5.49 -14.61 -2.75
N VAL A 64 -5.36 -13.79 -1.71
CA VAL A 64 -5.61 -14.18 -0.31
C VAL A 64 -6.53 -13.16 0.34
N GLN A 65 -7.65 -13.65 0.90
CA GLN A 65 -8.56 -12.80 1.64
C GLN A 65 -8.02 -12.53 3.04
N ALA A 66 -7.91 -11.25 3.41
CA ALA A 66 -7.52 -10.83 4.74
C ALA A 66 -8.03 -9.41 5.06
N ASP A 67 -8.72 -9.25 6.18
CA ASP A 67 -8.89 -7.95 6.81
C ASP A 67 -7.59 -7.63 7.59
N ILE A 68 -6.94 -6.55 7.21
CA ILE A 68 -5.63 -6.19 7.79
C ILE A 68 -5.71 -5.82 9.27
N ALA A 69 -6.88 -5.51 9.80
CA ALA A 69 -7.07 -5.23 11.21
C ALA A 69 -7.17 -6.51 12.08
N GLU A 70 -7.26 -7.69 11.45
CA GLU A 70 -7.35 -8.98 12.12
C GLU A 70 -6.01 -9.70 12.10
N GLU A 71 -5.41 -9.89 13.28
CA GLU A 71 -4.05 -10.43 13.42
C GLU A 71 -3.90 -11.83 12.81
N GLU A 72 -4.90 -12.69 13.03
CA GLU A 72 -4.89 -14.06 12.52
C GLU A 72 -4.98 -14.11 10.99
N GLN A 73 -5.79 -13.22 10.38
CA GLN A 73 -5.92 -13.16 8.93
C GLN A 73 -4.64 -12.62 8.27
N VAL A 74 -3.98 -11.63 8.88
CA VAL A 74 -2.68 -11.15 8.40
C VAL A 74 -1.61 -12.23 8.56
N ALA A 75 -1.58 -12.95 9.68
CA ALA A 75 -0.66 -14.09 9.85
C ALA A 75 -0.87 -15.15 8.76
N ALA A 76 -2.12 -15.50 8.45
CA ALA A 76 -2.46 -16.45 7.38
C ALA A 76 -2.04 -15.93 6.00
N LEU A 77 -2.20 -14.61 5.72
CA LEU A 77 -1.73 -13.99 4.48
C LEU A 77 -0.22 -14.18 4.26
N PHE A 78 0.58 -13.98 5.32
CA PHE A 78 2.03 -14.18 5.25
C PHE A 78 2.41 -15.66 5.17
N ALA A 79 1.70 -16.55 5.87
CA ALA A 79 1.91 -17.99 5.78
C ALA A 79 1.63 -18.53 4.38
N GLU A 80 0.61 -18.01 3.70
CA GLU A 80 0.32 -18.36 2.30
C GLU A 80 1.44 -17.89 1.35
N ALA A 81 2.00 -16.69 1.57
CA ALA A 81 3.16 -16.23 0.80
C ALA A 81 4.37 -17.15 0.98
N GLU A 82 4.63 -17.59 2.22
CA GLU A 82 5.69 -18.54 2.52
C GLU A 82 5.45 -19.90 1.84
N ALA A 83 4.23 -20.43 1.94
CA ALA A 83 3.86 -21.72 1.37
C ALA A 83 3.90 -21.73 -0.16
N ALA A 84 3.38 -20.67 -0.81
CA ALA A 84 3.29 -20.58 -2.26
C ALA A 84 4.64 -20.22 -2.92
N PHE A 85 5.45 -19.37 -2.28
CA PHE A 85 6.61 -18.73 -2.91
C PHE A 85 7.90 -18.79 -2.09
N GLY A 86 7.85 -19.30 -0.85
CA GLY A 86 9.01 -19.59 -0.01
C GLY A 86 9.52 -18.40 0.80
N GLY A 87 8.73 -17.34 1.00
CA GLY A 87 9.05 -16.22 1.89
C GLY A 87 8.51 -14.88 1.42
N VAL A 88 8.92 -13.77 2.08
CA VAL A 88 8.47 -12.42 1.77
C VAL A 88 9.66 -11.47 1.74
N ASP A 89 9.82 -10.74 0.63
CA ASP A 89 10.89 -9.75 0.44
C ASP A 89 10.34 -8.31 0.48
N VAL A 90 9.08 -8.11 0.07
CA VAL A 90 8.44 -6.80 0.02
C VAL A 90 7.02 -6.90 0.57
N VAL A 91 6.66 -5.93 1.40
CA VAL A 91 5.27 -5.75 1.84
C VAL A 91 4.82 -4.35 1.46
N VAL A 92 3.70 -4.26 0.73
CA VAL A 92 3.05 -3.00 0.39
C VAL A 92 1.68 -2.97 1.05
N ASN A 93 1.51 -2.11 2.05
CA ASN A 93 0.24 -1.95 2.75
C ASN A 93 -0.59 -0.85 2.11
N ALA A 94 -1.32 -1.18 1.02
CA ALA A 94 -2.18 -0.24 0.29
C ALA A 94 -3.66 -0.29 0.72
N ALA A 95 -4.03 -1.19 1.62
CA ALA A 95 -5.37 -1.21 2.19
C ALA A 95 -5.63 0.05 3.01
N GLY A 96 -6.80 0.66 2.81
CA GLY A 96 -7.19 1.86 3.52
C GLY A 96 -8.67 2.20 3.34
N ARG A 97 -9.17 3.02 4.26
CA ARG A 97 -10.53 3.55 4.29
C ARG A 97 -10.48 5.07 4.43
N MET A 98 -11.38 5.75 3.77
CA MET A 98 -11.59 7.19 3.89
C MET A 98 -13.05 7.45 4.26
N HIS A 99 -13.25 8.33 5.22
CA HIS A 99 -14.55 8.93 5.54
C HIS A 99 -14.35 10.43 5.75
N LEU A 100 -15.21 11.24 5.16
CA LEU A 100 -15.10 12.69 5.16
C LEU A 100 -16.31 13.29 5.89
N ALA A 101 -16.04 14.01 6.97
CA ALA A 101 -17.05 14.78 7.70
C ALA A 101 -16.40 15.92 8.47
N PRO A 102 -17.09 17.06 8.68
CA PRO A 102 -16.66 18.05 9.67
C PRO A 102 -16.51 17.38 11.04
N VAL A 103 -15.52 17.78 11.83
CA VAL A 103 -15.25 17.13 13.14
C VAL A 103 -16.48 17.18 14.06
N ALA A 104 -17.25 18.26 14.01
CA ALA A 104 -18.46 18.43 14.81
C ALA A 104 -19.61 17.49 14.42
N GLU A 105 -19.58 16.93 13.21
CA GLU A 105 -20.65 16.09 12.65
C GLU A 105 -20.18 14.64 12.45
N LEU A 106 -18.91 14.35 12.77
CA LEU A 106 -18.33 13.03 12.56
C LEU A 106 -18.93 12.00 13.51
N GLU A 107 -19.58 11.00 12.96
CA GLU A 107 -20.01 9.84 13.73
C GLU A 107 -18.80 9.07 14.27
N LEU A 108 -18.75 8.83 15.59
CA LEU A 108 -17.60 8.15 16.20
C LEU A 108 -17.42 6.72 15.71
N ALA A 109 -18.48 6.04 15.31
CA ALA A 109 -18.38 4.72 14.67
C ALA A 109 -17.61 4.75 13.35
N GLU A 110 -17.73 5.84 12.56
CA GLU A 110 -16.95 6.03 11.34
C GLU A 110 -15.50 6.37 11.65
N LEU A 111 -15.23 7.17 12.70
CA LEU A 111 -13.88 7.38 13.20
C LEU A 111 -13.22 6.05 13.59
N ASP A 112 -13.91 5.23 14.38
CA ASP A 112 -13.42 3.92 14.82
C ASP A 112 -13.13 3.01 13.63
N ALA A 113 -14.00 2.99 12.62
CA ALA A 113 -13.79 2.20 11.41
C ALA A 113 -12.56 2.67 10.61
N VAL A 114 -12.34 3.99 10.50
CA VAL A 114 -11.14 4.56 9.84
C VAL A 114 -9.88 4.20 10.63
N LEU A 115 -9.88 4.39 11.94
CA LEU A 115 -8.72 4.08 12.81
C LEU A 115 -8.44 2.57 12.83
N ARG A 116 -9.48 1.74 12.88
CA ARG A 116 -9.33 0.28 12.83
C ARG A 116 -8.61 -0.17 11.58
N THR A 117 -9.02 0.31 10.41
CA THR A 117 -8.37 -0.07 9.15
C THR A 117 -7.01 0.59 8.99
N ASN A 118 -6.95 1.93 9.08
CA ASN A 118 -5.75 2.67 8.67
C ASN A 118 -4.64 2.64 9.71
N VAL A 119 -4.97 2.62 11.01
CA VAL A 119 -3.98 2.63 12.09
C VAL A 119 -3.74 1.23 12.58
N ARG A 120 -4.73 0.60 13.24
CA ARG A 120 -4.57 -0.76 13.76
C ARG A 120 -4.12 -1.73 12.68
N GLY A 121 -4.78 -1.73 11.50
CA GLY A 121 -4.43 -2.60 10.38
C GLY A 121 -2.99 -2.39 9.91
N THR A 122 -2.53 -1.13 9.82
CA THR A 122 -1.13 -0.86 9.46
C THR A 122 -0.17 -1.39 10.51
N PHE A 123 -0.48 -1.25 11.82
CA PHE A 123 0.35 -1.83 12.88
C PHE A 123 0.39 -3.35 12.84
N VAL A 124 -0.74 -4.02 12.56
CA VAL A 124 -0.80 -5.48 12.44
C VAL A 124 0.06 -5.97 11.27
N VAL A 125 -0.06 -5.34 10.09
CA VAL A 125 0.77 -5.67 8.93
C VAL A 125 2.25 -5.37 9.19
N ALA A 126 2.57 -4.21 9.75
CA ALA A 126 3.94 -3.80 10.07
C ALA A 126 4.60 -4.75 11.08
N ARG A 127 3.87 -5.15 12.13
CA ARG A 127 4.33 -6.12 13.13
C ARG A 127 4.63 -7.48 12.49
N GLN A 128 3.77 -7.97 11.61
CA GLN A 128 4.01 -9.22 10.92
C GLN A 128 5.19 -9.11 9.94
N ALA A 129 5.27 -8.01 9.18
CA ALA A 129 6.39 -7.73 8.30
C ALA A 129 7.73 -7.65 9.06
N ALA A 130 7.74 -6.97 10.21
CA ALA A 130 8.94 -6.88 11.06
C ALA A 130 9.46 -8.24 11.52
N ARG A 131 8.58 -9.23 11.71
CA ARG A 131 8.93 -10.58 12.13
C ARG A 131 9.39 -11.49 11.01
N THR A 132 8.85 -11.31 9.81
CA THR A 132 8.92 -12.32 8.74
C THR A 132 9.58 -11.85 7.45
N LEU A 133 9.71 -10.53 7.21
CA LEU A 133 10.47 -10.04 6.06
C LEU A 133 11.87 -10.60 6.06
N ARG A 134 12.34 -11.02 4.90
CA ARG A 134 13.74 -11.38 4.70
C ARG A 134 14.63 -10.16 4.85
N ASP A 135 15.86 -10.37 5.31
CA ASP A 135 16.87 -9.31 5.39
C ASP A 135 17.14 -8.74 3.99
N GLY A 136 17.28 -7.43 3.90
CA GLY A 136 17.35 -6.73 2.62
C GLY A 136 15.99 -6.46 1.98
N GLY A 137 14.89 -6.72 2.69
CA GLY A 137 13.53 -6.48 2.24
C GLY A 137 13.06 -5.04 2.34
N ALA A 138 11.79 -4.79 2.00
CA ALA A 138 11.17 -3.47 2.07
C ALA A 138 9.72 -3.53 2.57
N LEU A 139 9.36 -2.59 3.43
CA LEU A 139 7.98 -2.29 3.80
C LEU A 139 7.59 -0.91 3.26
N VAL A 140 6.55 -0.86 2.46
CA VAL A 140 5.96 0.40 1.95
C VAL A 140 4.55 0.53 2.46
N THR A 141 4.25 1.64 3.13
CA THR A 141 2.91 2.00 3.62
C THR A 141 2.38 3.21 2.87
N PHE A 142 1.12 3.56 3.08
CA PHE A 142 0.50 4.71 2.43
C PHE A 142 -0.02 5.73 3.43
N SER A 143 0.45 6.97 3.27
CA SER A 143 -0.15 8.19 3.80
C SER A 143 -0.97 8.90 2.73
N THR A 144 -1.00 10.21 2.76
CA THR A 144 -1.67 11.10 1.82
C THR A 144 -1.10 12.51 1.91
N SER A 145 -1.08 13.25 0.82
CA SER A 145 -0.72 14.68 0.83
C SER A 145 -1.68 15.55 1.65
N VAL A 146 -2.90 15.05 1.93
CA VAL A 146 -3.88 15.78 2.75
C VAL A 146 -3.38 16.04 4.18
N VAL A 147 -2.46 15.23 4.70
CA VAL A 147 -1.80 15.50 6.01
C VAL A 147 -1.13 16.87 6.01
N GLY A 148 -0.48 17.25 4.90
CA GLY A 148 0.15 18.58 4.75
C GLY A 148 -0.82 19.67 4.27
N LEU A 149 -1.86 19.33 3.52
CA LEU A 149 -2.83 20.28 2.95
C LEU A 149 -3.92 20.70 3.96
N ALA A 150 -4.18 19.87 4.97
CA ALA A 150 -5.13 20.13 6.05
C ALA A 150 -6.53 20.55 5.56
N PHE A 151 -7.08 19.88 4.54
CA PHE A 151 -8.40 20.20 4.01
C PHE A 151 -9.52 20.01 5.07
N PRO A 152 -10.51 20.92 5.10
CA PRO A 152 -11.73 20.69 5.88
C PRO A 152 -12.35 19.34 5.56
N THR A 153 -13.04 18.74 6.53
CA THR A 153 -13.69 17.41 6.47
C THR A 153 -12.76 16.20 6.50
N TYR A 154 -11.48 16.36 6.28
CA TYR A 154 -10.50 15.27 6.26
C TYR A 154 -9.92 14.90 7.64
N GLY A 155 -10.45 15.40 8.74
CA GLY A 155 -9.86 15.28 10.09
C GLY A 155 -9.52 13.86 10.50
N ALA A 156 -10.50 12.94 10.48
CA ALA A 156 -10.30 11.54 10.85
C ALA A 156 -9.29 10.83 9.92
N TYR A 157 -9.41 11.06 8.61
CA TYR A 157 -8.53 10.46 7.62
C TYR A 157 -7.09 10.96 7.78
N SER A 158 -6.87 12.28 7.86
CA SER A 158 -5.55 12.88 8.06
C SER A 158 -4.89 12.42 9.35
N ALA A 159 -5.64 12.35 10.46
CA ALA A 159 -5.14 11.85 11.73
C ALA A 159 -4.67 10.39 11.61
N SER A 160 -5.47 9.54 10.94
CA SER A 160 -5.11 8.14 10.71
C SER A 160 -3.83 7.99 9.87
N LYS A 161 -3.64 8.84 8.87
CA LYS A 161 -2.48 8.82 7.98
C LYS A 161 -1.24 9.47 8.62
N GLY A 162 -1.40 10.48 9.45
CA GLY A 162 -0.33 11.00 10.31
C GLY A 162 0.24 9.95 11.26
N ALA A 163 -0.59 9.08 11.81
CA ALA A 163 -0.13 7.95 12.61
C ALA A 163 0.76 6.97 11.81
N VAL A 164 0.44 6.73 10.54
CA VAL A 164 1.27 5.90 9.64
C VAL A 164 2.63 6.57 9.37
N GLU A 165 2.66 7.88 9.16
CA GLU A 165 3.92 8.63 8.99
C GLU A 165 4.81 8.54 10.24
N ALA A 166 4.22 8.72 11.42
CA ALA A 166 4.94 8.62 12.69
C ALA A 166 5.54 7.22 12.91
N LEU A 167 4.81 6.15 12.55
CA LEU A 167 5.30 4.77 12.65
C LEU A 167 6.52 4.51 11.75
N THR A 168 6.57 5.12 10.58
CA THR A 168 7.55 4.82 9.53
C THR A 168 9.00 4.94 10.00
N LEU A 169 9.36 6.07 10.59
CA LEU A 169 10.73 6.29 11.08
C LEU A 169 11.06 5.44 12.31
N VAL A 170 10.10 5.23 13.20
CA VAL A 170 10.28 4.37 14.39
C VAL A 170 10.62 2.96 13.92
N LEU A 171 9.80 2.39 13.04
CA LEU A 171 9.99 1.01 12.57
C LEU A 171 11.29 0.84 11.75
N ALA A 172 11.65 1.84 10.94
CA ALA A 172 12.93 1.82 10.23
C ALA A 172 14.14 1.72 11.19
N ARG A 173 14.05 2.37 12.36
CA ARG A 173 15.09 2.30 13.41
C ARG A 173 15.07 0.97 14.17
N GLU A 174 13.90 0.42 14.44
CA GLU A 174 13.74 -0.88 15.12
C GLU A 174 14.27 -2.04 14.28
N LEU A 175 14.20 -1.94 12.94
CA LEU A 175 14.71 -2.95 12.02
C LEU A 175 16.21 -2.78 11.66
N ARG A 176 16.91 -1.94 12.40
CA ARG A 176 18.37 -1.76 12.25
C ARG A 176 19.11 -3.09 12.31
N GLY A 177 20.06 -3.29 11.40
CA GLY A 177 20.87 -4.50 11.30
C GLY A 177 20.31 -5.57 10.37
N ARG A 178 19.04 -5.47 9.97
CA ARG A 178 18.38 -6.39 9.04
C ARG A 178 18.39 -5.92 7.58
N ASN A 179 18.96 -4.75 7.32
CA ASN A 179 19.01 -4.16 5.98
C ASN A 179 17.59 -4.04 5.34
N ILE A 180 16.56 -3.84 6.16
CA ILE A 180 15.17 -3.65 5.71
C ILE A 180 14.86 -2.16 5.66
N THR A 181 14.26 -1.70 4.55
CA THR A 181 13.78 -0.32 4.42
C THR A 181 12.30 -0.22 4.77
N VAL A 182 11.94 0.87 5.43
CA VAL A 182 10.55 1.20 5.78
C VAL A 182 10.26 2.61 5.30
N ASN A 183 9.34 2.74 4.35
CA ASN A 183 8.97 4.04 3.79
C ASN A 183 7.45 4.16 3.66
N THR A 184 6.97 5.39 3.64
CA THR A 184 5.57 5.72 3.39
C THR A 184 5.47 6.54 2.12
N VAL A 185 4.59 6.15 1.20
CA VAL A 185 4.22 6.98 0.04
C VAL A 185 3.03 7.84 0.43
N ALA A 186 3.09 9.14 0.13
CA ALA A 186 2.01 10.10 0.33
C ALA A 186 1.49 10.60 -1.03
N PRO A 187 0.49 9.92 -1.63
CA PRO A 187 -0.08 10.33 -2.90
C PRO A 187 -0.79 11.70 -2.82
N GLY A 188 -0.79 12.40 -3.94
CA GLY A 188 -1.70 13.49 -4.21
C GLY A 188 -3.09 13.01 -4.65
N PRO A 189 -3.92 13.92 -5.19
CA PRO A 189 -5.19 13.56 -5.82
C PRO A 189 -4.92 12.55 -6.95
N THR A 190 -5.36 11.30 -6.77
CA THR A 190 -5.10 10.19 -7.70
C THR A 190 -6.42 9.61 -8.19
N ALA A 191 -6.56 9.38 -9.49
CA ALA A 191 -7.78 8.89 -10.14
C ALA A 191 -8.07 7.42 -9.76
N THR A 192 -8.66 7.23 -8.60
CA THR A 192 -9.10 5.94 -8.05
C THR A 192 -10.55 6.03 -7.60
N ASP A 193 -11.25 4.89 -7.53
CA ASP A 193 -12.62 4.86 -7.00
C ASP A 193 -12.69 5.50 -5.61
N LEU A 194 -11.72 5.22 -4.73
CA LEU A 194 -11.66 5.79 -3.38
C LEU A 194 -11.61 7.33 -3.39
N PHE A 195 -10.94 7.92 -4.37
CA PHE A 195 -10.82 9.37 -4.50
C PHE A 195 -12.03 9.99 -5.21
N LEU A 196 -12.54 9.33 -6.25
CA LEU A 196 -13.61 9.86 -7.11
C LEU A 196 -15.00 9.71 -6.45
N ASP A 197 -15.18 8.70 -5.61
CA ASP A 197 -16.45 8.41 -4.95
C ASP A 197 -16.99 9.64 -4.20
N GLY A 198 -18.26 9.97 -4.47
CA GLY A 198 -18.96 11.10 -3.87
C GLY A 198 -18.52 12.50 -4.36
N LYS A 199 -17.72 12.62 -5.43
CA LYS A 199 -17.29 13.90 -6.01
C LYS A 199 -17.90 14.12 -7.39
N ASP A 200 -18.40 15.32 -7.64
CA ASP A 200 -18.83 15.77 -8.96
C ASP A 200 -17.61 16.15 -9.86
N GLU A 201 -17.88 16.28 -11.15
CA GLU A 201 -16.86 16.59 -12.16
C GLU A 201 -16.18 17.96 -11.90
N GLU A 202 -16.90 18.96 -11.41
CA GLU A 202 -16.37 20.28 -11.10
C GLU A 202 -15.35 20.21 -9.95
N THR A 203 -15.69 19.47 -8.90
CA THR A 203 -14.78 19.21 -7.77
C THR A 203 -13.55 18.46 -8.22
N VAL A 204 -13.71 17.43 -9.05
CA VAL A 204 -12.59 16.66 -9.61
C VAL A 204 -11.69 17.56 -10.45
N ALA A 205 -12.24 18.38 -11.35
CA ALA A 205 -11.48 19.31 -12.18
C ALA A 205 -10.72 20.34 -11.35
N ARG A 206 -11.36 20.90 -10.32
CA ARG A 206 -10.73 21.85 -9.39
C ARG A 206 -9.57 21.20 -8.61
N LEU A 207 -9.72 19.97 -8.18
CA LEU A 207 -8.66 19.23 -7.47
C LEU A 207 -7.51 18.82 -8.42
N ALA A 208 -7.82 18.51 -9.68
CA ALA A 208 -6.83 18.21 -10.71
C ALA A 208 -5.96 19.43 -11.08
N ALA A 209 -6.50 20.63 -10.99
CA ALA A 209 -5.78 21.87 -11.27
C ALA A 209 -4.86 22.37 -10.14
N GLN A 210 -4.96 21.76 -8.93
CA GLN A 210 -4.15 22.22 -7.78
C GLN A 210 -2.67 21.83 -7.85
N PRO A 211 -2.30 20.60 -8.25
CA PRO A 211 -0.89 20.26 -8.41
C PRO A 211 -0.23 21.12 -9.51
N PRO A 212 1.03 21.53 -9.37
CA PRO A 212 1.80 22.16 -10.45
C PRO A 212 1.84 21.39 -11.78
N LEU A 213 1.62 20.08 -11.75
CA LEU A 213 1.51 19.26 -12.97
C LEU A 213 0.11 19.32 -13.61
N GLU A 214 -0.84 20.06 -13.04
CA GLU A 214 -2.18 20.37 -13.57
C GLU A 214 -3.00 19.14 -13.99
N ARG A 215 -2.83 18.01 -13.27
CA ARG A 215 -3.60 16.78 -13.49
C ARG A 215 -3.75 15.98 -12.20
N LEU A 216 -4.72 15.09 -12.19
CA LEU A 216 -4.71 14.01 -11.21
C LEU A 216 -3.50 13.09 -11.47
N GLY A 217 -2.94 12.53 -10.41
CA GLY A 217 -2.09 11.36 -10.52
C GLY A 217 -2.89 10.16 -11.02
N THR A 218 -2.22 9.21 -11.65
CA THR A 218 -2.79 7.91 -11.98
C THR A 218 -2.31 6.84 -10.98
N PRO A 219 -3.00 5.71 -10.83
CA PRO A 219 -2.49 4.60 -10.04
C PRO A 219 -1.08 4.16 -10.47
N GLU A 220 -0.76 4.27 -11.76
CA GLU A 220 0.55 3.97 -12.32
C GLU A 220 1.64 4.92 -11.82
N ASP A 221 1.38 6.24 -11.76
CA ASP A 221 2.31 7.23 -11.20
C ASP A 221 2.77 6.82 -9.79
N ILE A 222 1.85 6.29 -8.99
CA ILE A 222 2.12 5.89 -7.61
C ILE A 222 2.81 4.51 -7.56
N ALA A 223 2.38 3.58 -8.40
CA ALA A 223 2.98 2.24 -8.48
C ALA A 223 4.47 2.29 -8.88
N GLU A 224 4.86 3.24 -9.75
CA GLU A 224 6.26 3.47 -10.11
C GLU A 224 7.12 3.87 -8.90
N VAL A 225 6.60 4.76 -8.04
CA VAL A 225 7.29 5.16 -6.80
C VAL A 225 7.43 3.97 -5.84
N VAL A 226 6.37 3.16 -5.71
CA VAL A 226 6.41 1.94 -4.88
C VAL A 226 7.43 0.95 -5.45
N ALA A 227 7.46 0.72 -6.76
CA ALA A 227 8.41 -0.18 -7.41
C ALA A 227 9.86 0.30 -7.22
N PHE A 228 10.12 1.61 -7.31
CA PHE A 228 11.42 2.18 -6.97
C PHE A 228 11.81 1.86 -5.53
N LEU A 229 10.95 2.13 -4.54
CA LEU A 229 11.22 1.87 -3.12
C LEU A 229 11.40 0.37 -2.81
N ALA A 230 10.74 -0.50 -3.56
CA ALA A 230 10.87 -1.95 -3.45
C ALA A 230 12.12 -2.51 -4.16
N SER A 231 12.81 -1.70 -4.96
CA SER A 231 13.94 -2.10 -5.79
C SER A 231 15.30 -1.84 -5.11
N PRO A 232 16.39 -2.44 -5.60
CA PRO A 232 17.74 -2.10 -5.15
C PRO A 232 18.11 -0.62 -5.35
N ALA A 233 17.54 0.06 -6.36
CA ALA A 233 17.79 1.48 -6.62
C ALA A 233 17.22 2.39 -5.54
N GLY A 234 16.12 1.99 -4.89
CA GLY A 234 15.48 2.71 -3.79
C GLY A 234 16.06 2.39 -2.40
N HIS A 235 17.00 1.48 -2.28
CA HIS A 235 17.42 0.90 -0.99
C HIS A 235 18.11 1.89 -0.03
N TRP A 236 18.62 3.03 -0.52
CA TRP A 236 19.15 4.10 0.34
C TRP A 236 18.06 5.03 0.90
N VAL A 237 16.81 4.92 0.40
CA VAL A 237 15.66 5.64 0.91
C VAL A 237 15.08 4.82 2.07
N ASN A 238 15.19 5.32 3.30
CA ASN A 238 14.71 4.62 4.49
C ASN A 238 14.18 5.60 5.54
N GLY A 239 13.05 5.27 6.16
CA GLY A 239 12.41 6.10 7.17
C GLY A 239 11.75 7.36 6.61
N GLN A 240 11.43 7.39 5.32
CA GLN A 240 10.95 8.60 4.63
C GLN A 240 9.45 8.55 4.35
N VAL A 241 8.84 9.75 4.36
CA VAL A 241 7.53 10.00 3.75
C VAL A 241 7.78 10.60 2.37
N VAL A 242 7.59 9.77 1.34
CA VAL A 242 7.84 10.15 -0.06
C VAL A 242 6.55 10.68 -0.68
N ARG A 243 6.51 11.97 -0.96
CA ARG A 243 5.36 12.61 -1.58
C ARG A 243 5.36 12.38 -3.09
N ALA A 244 4.34 11.67 -3.57
CA ALA A 244 4.07 11.42 -4.99
C ALA A 244 2.77 12.14 -5.38
N ASN A 245 2.84 13.46 -5.60
CA ASN A 245 1.65 14.30 -5.55
C ASN A 245 1.62 15.45 -6.59
N GLY A 246 2.48 15.40 -7.60
CA GLY A 246 2.53 16.45 -8.63
C GLY A 246 2.99 17.82 -8.13
N GLY A 247 3.55 17.90 -6.92
CA GLY A 247 4.05 19.13 -6.31
C GLY A 247 3.01 19.94 -5.52
N ILE A 248 1.87 19.33 -5.15
CA ILE A 248 0.78 20.06 -4.46
C ILE A 248 1.16 20.49 -3.02
N VAL A 249 2.08 19.77 -2.37
CA VAL A 249 2.59 20.08 -1.02
C VAL A 249 3.98 19.45 -0.78
#